data_5e049da823dae5075e247f96c992a309
#
_entry.id   5e049da823dae5075e247f96c992a309
#
_cell.length_a   1.000
_cell.length_b   1.000
_cell.length_c   1.000
_cell.angle_alpha   90.00
_cell.angle_beta   90.00
_cell.angle_gamma   90.00
#
_symmetry.space_group_name_H-M   'P 1'
#
loop_
_entity.id
_entity.type
_entity.pdbx_description
1 polymer ?
#
loop_
_entity_poly.entity_id
_entity_poly.type
_entity_poly.pdbx_seq_one_letter_code
_entity_poly.pdbx_strand_id
1 'polypeptide(L)'
;MSTTPNEPVLLRRDEGRVAILTLNRPHALNALSGELIDALQAEFDMLAKDKKIRCVIIEAKGRAFSTGHDLREVASSRDYGFHHDLLTRCSAMMMSIRRLPQPVIAKVQTIATAAGCQLVAACDLAVASSEATFATSGINNGLFCGTPSVPVGRNVGSKRALDMLFTGQSIDAATALRDGLVSRVAPPDRLDQETKALAEHIAQQPPQQIASGKEMFHKHMEMSLAQAYAYATEFMAGAVQREDAQAGIDAFVNKKPKPDWKGR
;
A
#
# COMPACT_ATOMS: atom_id res chain seq x y z
N MET A 1 23.56 7.65 10.44
CA MET A 1 23.20 7.64 11.87
C MET A 1 22.89 6.20 12.23
N SER A 2 23.65 5.62 13.14
CA SER A 2 23.49 4.24 13.61
C SER A 2 22.25 4.19 14.49
N THR A 3 21.25 3.37 14.13
CA THR A 3 20.17 3.04 15.06
C THR A 3 20.77 2.25 16.21
N THR A 4 20.50 2.66 17.42
CA THR A 4 20.83 1.91 18.64
C THR A 4 20.13 0.53 18.56
N PRO A 5 20.72 -0.55 19.12
CA PRO A 5 20.18 -1.92 19.04
C PRO A 5 18.78 -2.14 19.67
N ASN A 6 18.08 -1.09 20.07
CA ASN A 6 16.84 -1.15 20.85
C ASN A 6 15.68 -0.31 20.26
N GLU A 7 15.81 0.24 19.05
CA GLU A 7 14.69 0.96 18.42
C GLU A 7 13.74 -0.01 17.72
N PRO A 8 12.39 0.18 17.83
CA PRO A 8 11.42 -0.64 17.12
C PRO A 8 11.66 -0.64 15.60
N VAL A 9 11.49 -1.80 14.95
CA VAL A 9 11.68 -1.96 13.50
C VAL A 9 10.63 -1.23 12.66
N LEU A 10 9.50 -0.89 13.30
CA LEU A 10 8.39 -0.11 12.74
C LEU A 10 8.02 0.97 13.75
N LEU A 11 7.85 2.19 13.27
CA LEU A 11 7.37 3.31 14.09
C LEU A 11 5.99 3.72 13.62
N ARG A 12 5.12 4.10 14.56
CA ARG A 12 3.83 4.71 14.27
C ARG A 12 3.78 6.11 14.85
N ARG A 13 3.23 7.04 14.07
CA ARG A 13 2.75 8.35 14.55
C ARG A 13 1.42 8.67 13.88
N ASP A 14 0.55 9.34 14.58
CA ASP A 14 -0.75 9.76 14.08
C ASP A 14 -0.77 11.28 13.93
N GLU A 15 -1.17 11.77 12.77
CA GLU A 15 -1.36 13.18 12.46
C GLU A 15 -2.84 13.41 12.11
N GLY A 16 -3.62 13.90 13.06
CA GLY A 16 -5.06 14.06 12.90
C GLY A 16 -5.77 12.71 12.63
N ARG A 17 -6.23 12.50 11.40
CA ARG A 17 -6.93 11.26 10.97
C ARG A 17 -6.06 10.36 10.09
N VAL A 18 -4.77 10.65 10.03
CA VAL A 18 -3.79 9.90 9.21
C VAL A 18 -2.81 9.19 10.13
N ALA A 19 -2.70 7.88 10.02
CA ALA A 19 -1.63 7.10 10.65
C ALA A 19 -0.45 7.00 9.70
N ILE A 20 0.75 7.19 10.22
CA ILE A 20 2.01 7.11 9.47
C ILE A 20 2.85 5.99 10.07
N LEU A 21 3.07 4.96 9.28
CA LEU A 21 3.90 3.81 9.61
C LEU A 21 5.26 3.99 8.94
N THR A 22 6.31 4.07 9.74
CA THR A 22 7.68 4.29 9.23
C THR A 22 8.51 3.02 9.38
N LEU A 23 8.93 2.44 8.26
CA LEU A 23 9.90 1.34 8.26
C LEU A 23 11.22 1.84 8.84
N ASN A 24 11.70 1.22 9.93
CA ASN A 24 12.80 1.72 10.73
C ASN A 24 13.98 0.74 10.83
N ARG A 25 14.37 0.17 9.69
CA ARG A 25 15.58 -0.64 9.53
C ARG A 25 16.53 -0.05 8.47
N PRO A 26 16.91 1.24 8.55
CA PRO A 26 17.70 1.91 7.50
C PRO A 26 19.09 1.29 7.29
N HIS A 27 19.68 0.68 8.32
CA HIS A 27 20.94 -0.05 8.26
C HIS A 27 20.88 -1.32 7.40
N ALA A 28 19.68 -1.91 7.27
CA ALA A 28 19.39 -3.06 6.42
C ALA A 28 18.53 -2.66 5.19
N LEU A 29 18.56 -1.36 4.79
CA LEU A 29 17.77 -0.83 3.66
C LEU A 29 16.28 -1.18 3.75
N ASN A 30 15.75 -1.23 4.96
CA ASN A 30 14.36 -1.59 5.28
C ASN A 30 13.94 -2.94 4.68
N ALA A 31 14.88 -3.90 4.66
CA ALA A 31 14.56 -5.26 4.26
C ALA A 31 13.48 -5.84 5.19
N LEU A 32 12.51 -6.54 4.59
CA LEU A 32 11.38 -7.17 5.26
C LEU A 32 11.87 -8.46 5.96
N SER A 33 12.28 -8.30 7.23
CA SER A 33 12.50 -9.43 8.14
C SER A 33 11.18 -9.96 8.68
N GLY A 34 11.18 -11.17 9.23
CA GLY A 34 10.02 -11.73 9.92
C GLY A 34 9.48 -10.78 11.00
N GLU A 35 10.38 -10.16 11.79
CA GLU A 35 10.03 -9.18 12.81
C GLU A 35 9.30 -7.94 12.22
N LEU A 36 9.77 -7.38 11.10
CA LEU A 36 9.11 -6.24 10.45
C LEU A 36 7.76 -6.62 9.82
N ILE A 37 7.67 -7.82 9.25
CA ILE A 37 6.42 -8.36 8.70
C ILE A 37 5.38 -8.50 9.82
N ASP A 38 5.76 -9.06 10.96
CA ASP A 38 4.86 -9.25 12.11
C ASP A 38 4.45 -7.91 12.72
N ALA A 39 5.39 -6.95 12.80
CA ALA A 39 5.09 -5.60 13.28
C ALA A 39 4.09 -4.87 12.37
N LEU A 40 4.24 -4.97 11.04
CA LEU A 40 3.28 -4.42 10.07
C LEU A 40 1.91 -5.08 10.19
N GLN A 41 1.87 -6.43 10.32
CA GLN A 41 0.62 -7.15 10.50
C GLN A 41 -0.11 -6.71 11.77
N ALA A 42 0.60 -6.60 12.91
CA ALA A 42 0.03 -6.16 14.16
C ALA A 42 -0.55 -4.73 14.07
N GLU A 43 0.15 -3.81 13.40
CA GLU A 43 -0.36 -2.46 13.16
C GLU A 43 -1.60 -2.45 12.27
N PHE A 44 -1.64 -3.26 11.21
CA PHE A 44 -2.83 -3.37 10.37
C PHE A 44 -4.02 -3.94 11.12
N ASP A 45 -3.81 -4.92 12.02
CA ASP A 45 -4.88 -5.49 12.85
C ASP A 45 -5.45 -4.46 13.86
N MET A 46 -4.60 -3.56 14.37
CA MET A 46 -5.04 -2.44 15.22
C MET A 46 -5.78 -1.38 14.40
N LEU A 47 -5.22 -0.98 13.25
CA LEU A 47 -5.81 0.03 12.37
C LEU A 47 -7.18 -0.41 11.82
N ALA A 48 -7.37 -1.69 11.54
CA ALA A 48 -8.67 -2.21 11.06
C ALA A 48 -9.83 -1.92 12.05
N LYS A 49 -9.52 -1.76 13.33
CA LYS A 49 -10.50 -1.48 14.42
C LYS A 49 -10.53 0.01 14.79
N ASP A 50 -9.58 0.80 14.34
CA ASP A 50 -9.46 2.21 14.69
C ASP A 50 -10.32 3.10 13.80
N LYS A 51 -11.48 3.51 14.33
CA LYS A 51 -12.42 4.40 13.63
C LYS A 51 -11.98 5.86 13.54
N LYS A 52 -10.92 6.26 14.26
CA LYS A 52 -10.40 7.63 14.24
C LYS A 52 -9.51 7.83 13.02
N ILE A 53 -8.75 6.81 12.64
CA ILE A 53 -7.86 6.85 11.48
C ILE A 53 -8.67 6.60 10.21
N ARG A 54 -8.44 7.43 9.19
CA ARG A 54 -9.16 7.40 7.91
C ARG A 54 -8.24 7.19 6.70
N CYS A 55 -6.93 7.32 6.88
CA CYS A 55 -5.92 7.04 5.86
C CYS A 55 -4.63 6.59 6.53
N VAL A 56 -3.87 5.74 5.87
CA VAL A 56 -2.57 5.23 6.34
C VAL A 56 -1.49 5.60 5.32
N ILE A 57 -0.35 6.09 5.79
CA ILE A 57 0.86 6.27 4.97
C ILE A 57 1.89 5.25 5.45
N ILE A 58 2.50 4.52 4.53
CA ILE A 58 3.70 3.72 4.76
C ILE A 58 4.87 4.48 4.17
N GLU A 59 5.82 4.86 5.01
CA GLU A 59 7.06 5.53 4.65
C GLU A 59 8.28 4.79 5.19
N ALA A 60 9.48 5.24 4.91
CA ALA A 60 10.68 4.57 5.36
C ALA A 60 11.79 5.56 5.74
N LYS A 61 12.56 5.24 6.79
CA LYS A 61 13.79 5.96 7.12
C LYS A 61 14.94 5.53 6.22
N GLY A 62 15.86 6.47 5.98
CA GLY A 62 17.12 6.22 5.27
C GLY A 62 16.99 6.25 3.75
N ARG A 63 17.96 5.63 3.08
CA ARG A 63 18.19 5.78 1.63
C ARG A 63 17.37 4.83 0.74
N ALA A 64 16.56 3.94 1.31
CA ALA A 64 15.71 3.03 0.56
C ALA A 64 14.32 2.96 1.20
N PHE A 65 13.28 2.81 0.39
CA PHE A 65 11.97 2.46 0.89
C PHE A 65 12.01 1.02 1.44
N SER A 66 12.32 0.05 0.59
CA SER A 66 12.58 -1.34 1.01
C SER A 66 13.27 -2.13 -0.11
N THR A 67 14.21 -2.98 0.25
CA THR A 67 14.93 -3.85 -0.69
C THR A 67 14.41 -5.29 -0.76
N GLY A 68 13.23 -5.55 -0.21
CA GLY A 68 12.63 -6.89 -0.23
C GLY A 68 12.94 -7.70 1.02
N HIS A 69 12.81 -9.02 0.97
CA HIS A 69 13.06 -9.87 2.13
C HIS A 69 14.50 -9.75 2.63
N ASP A 70 14.70 -9.90 3.93
CA ASP A 70 16.03 -9.95 4.51
C ASP A 70 16.74 -11.25 4.09
N LEU A 71 17.64 -11.13 3.10
CA LEU A 71 18.35 -12.29 2.54
C LEU A 71 19.28 -12.97 3.56
N ARG A 72 19.70 -12.28 4.63
CA ARG A 72 20.47 -12.93 5.71
C ARG A 72 19.57 -13.86 6.50
N GLU A 73 18.33 -13.44 6.79
CA GLU A 73 17.34 -14.29 7.44
C GLU A 73 16.96 -15.47 6.54
N VAL A 74 16.69 -15.22 5.26
CA VAL A 74 16.38 -16.27 4.28
C VAL A 74 17.53 -17.29 4.19
N ALA A 75 18.79 -16.84 4.18
CA ALA A 75 19.96 -17.71 4.09
C ALA A 75 20.28 -18.46 5.41
N SER A 76 19.68 -18.05 6.54
CA SER A 76 19.92 -18.67 7.86
C SER A 76 19.34 -20.08 7.98
N SER A 77 18.42 -20.46 7.09
CA SER A 77 17.79 -21.77 7.07
C SER A 77 17.76 -22.32 5.63
N ARG A 78 17.76 -23.65 5.51
CA ARG A 78 17.47 -24.38 4.27
C ARG A 78 16.17 -25.19 4.38
N ASP A 79 15.45 -25.02 5.50
CA ASP A 79 14.21 -25.72 5.73
C ASP A 79 13.07 -25.11 4.89
N TYR A 80 12.35 -25.96 4.17
CA TYR A 80 11.19 -25.57 3.38
C TYR A 80 10.08 -24.96 4.26
N GLY A 81 9.85 -25.53 5.43
CA GLY A 81 8.82 -25.07 6.37
C GLY A 81 9.08 -23.63 6.83
N PHE A 82 10.34 -23.30 7.14
CA PHE A 82 10.76 -21.94 7.50
C PHE A 82 10.46 -20.93 6.38
N HIS A 83 10.88 -21.24 5.15
CA HIS A 83 10.64 -20.34 4.02
C HIS A 83 9.16 -20.20 3.69
N HIS A 84 8.42 -21.32 3.73
CA HIS A 84 6.98 -21.32 3.49
C HIS A 84 6.23 -20.45 4.53
N ASP A 85 6.59 -20.57 5.82
CA ASP A 85 6.01 -19.75 6.89
C ASP A 85 6.29 -18.26 6.68
N LEU A 86 7.55 -17.88 6.47
CA LEU A 86 7.95 -16.48 6.22
C LEU A 86 7.19 -15.85 5.05
N LEU A 87 7.11 -16.57 3.93
CA LEU A 87 6.40 -16.09 2.72
C LEU A 87 4.89 -16.06 2.92
N THR A 88 4.31 -16.98 3.69
CA THR A 88 2.89 -17.02 4.03
C THR A 88 2.53 -15.83 4.90
N ARG A 89 3.30 -15.52 5.94
CA ARG A 89 3.11 -14.35 6.81
C ARG A 89 3.23 -13.04 6.01
N CYS A 90 4.25 -12.94 5.15
CA CYS A 90 4.40 -11.79 4.26
C CYS A 90 3.18 -11.62 3.34
N SER A 91 2.70 -12.69 2.73
CA SER A 91 1.51 -12.65 1.86
C SER A 91 0.25 -12.26 2.63
N ALA A 92 0.07 -12.77 3.85
CA ALA A 92 -1.04 -12.40 4.73
C ALA A 92 -1.02 -10.90 5.08
N MET A 93 0.16 -10.37 5.42
CA MET A 93 0.37 -8.95 5.68
C MET A 93 0.05 -8.09 4.46
N MET A 94 0.51 -8.46 3.24
CA MET A 94 0.15 -7.75 1.99
C MET A 94 -1.36 -7.79 1.72
N MET A 95 -2.01 -8.92 1.98
CA MET A 95 -3.47 -9.04 1.86
C MET A 95 -4.23 -8.20 2.88
N SER A 96 -3.66 -7.96 4.07
CA SER A 96 -4.25 -7.11 5.08
C SER A 96 -4.36 -5.66 4.62
N ILE A 97 -3.41 -5.15 3.82
CA ILE A 97 -3.49 -3.82 3.20
C ILE A 97 -4.78 -3.67 2.37
N ARG A 98 -5.10 -4.67 1.54
CA ARG A 98 -6.34 -4.66 0.74
C ARG A 98 -7.63 -4.72 1.58
N ARG A 99 -7.56 -5.38 2.75
CA ARG A 99 -8.71 -5.58 3.66
C ARG A 99 -8.94 -4.43 4.61
N LEU A 100 -7.93 -3.57 4.84
CA LEU A 100 -8.07 -2.40 5.68
C LEU A 100 -9.21 -1.51 5.18
N PRO A 101 -10.10 -1.01 6.08
CA PRO A 101 -11.12 -0.04 5.70
C PRO A 101 -10.51 1.31 5.29
N GLN A 102 -9.32 1.62 5.81
CA GLN A 102 -8.58 2.82 5.45
C GLN A 102 -7.80 2.61 4.15
N PRO A 103 -7.77 3.58 3.22
CA PRO A 103 -6.80 3.61 2.13
C PRO A 103 -5.37 3.68 2.66
N VAL A 104 -4.48 2.95 1.99
CA VAL A 104 -3.05 2.90 2.31
C VAL A 104 -2.25 3.50 1.17
N ILE A 105 -1.38 4.47 1.49
CA ILE A 105 -0.52 5.17 0.54
C ILE A 105 0.94 4.79 0.82
N ALA A 106 1.65 4.25 -0.15
CA ALA A 106 3.10 4.13 -0.08
C ALA A 106 3.75 5.48 -0.41
N LYS A 107 4.61 6.00 0.46
CA LYS A 107 5.49 7.16 0.20
C LYS A 107 6.89 6.66 -0.10
N VAL A 108 7.28 6.70 -1.37
CA VAL A 108 8.51 6.08 -1.87
C VAL A 108 9.55 7.14 -2.18
N GLN A 109 10.53 7.31 -1.28
CA GLN A 109 11.59 8.31 -1.45
C GLN A 109 12.66 7.93 -2.48
N THR A 110 13.00 6.60 -2.59
CA THR A 110 14.05 6.11 -3.49
C THR A 110 13.76 4.65 -3.90
N ILE A 111 14.59 3.70 -3.49
CA ILE A 111 14.58 2.31 -3.97
C ILE A 111 13.45 1.51 -3.34
N ALA A 112 12.63 0.88 -4.19
CA ALA A 112 11.69 -0.18 -3.82
C ALA A 112 11.91 -1.40 -4.72
N THR A 113 12.47 -2.49 -4.19
CA THR A 113 12.80 -3.67 -5.01
C THR A 113 12.32 -4.97 -4.37
N ALA A 114 12.12 -6.00 -5.19
CA ALA A 114 11.63 -7.33 -4.81
C ALA A 114 10.34 -7.23 -3.94
N ALA A 115 10.32 -7.76 -2.71
CA ALA A 115 9.17 -7.63 -1.81
C ALA A 115 8.92 -6.17 -1.35
N GLY A 116 9.89 -5.25 -1.48
CA GLY A 116 9.67 -3.82 -1.29
C GLY A 116 8.81 -3.22 -2.42
N CYS A 117 9.05 -3.61 -3.67
CA CYS A 117 8.19 -3.27 -4.81
C CYS A 117 6.79 -3.94 -4.68
N GLN A 118 6.74 -5.17 -4.15
CA GLN A 118 5.47 -5.83 -3.80
C GLN A 118 4.66 -5.02 -2.80
N LEU A 119 5.29 -4.47 -1.76
CA LEU A 119 4.64 -3.65 -0.74
C LEU A 119 4.04 -2.38 -1.37
N VAL A 120 4.79 -1.70 -2.25
CA VAL A 120 4.28 -0.55 -3.01
C VAL A 120 3.06 -0.94 -3.84
N ALA A 121 3.17 -2.02 -4.61
CA ALA A 121 2.10 -2.51 -5.48
C ALA A 121 0.87 -3.05 -4.72
N ALA A 122 1.03 -3.44 -3.45
CA ALA A 122 -0.05 -3.90 -2.59
C ALA A 122 -0.83 -2.73 -1.94
N CYS A 123 -0.22 -1.55 -1.83
CA CYS A 123 -0.90 -0.35 -1.35
C CYS A 123 -1.96 0.12 -2.35
N ASP A 124 -3.00 0.81 -1.84
CA ASP A 124 -4.07 1.33 -2.69
C ASP A 124 -3.58 2.45 -3.62
N LEU A 125 -2.64 3.26 -3.12
CA LEU A 125 -2.02 4.37 -3.83
C LEU A 125 -0.52 4.41 -3.51
N ALA A 126 0.25 5.05 -4.39
CA ALA A 126 1.65 5.33 -4.13
C ALA A 126 2.02 6.73 -4.64
N VAL A 127 2.75 7.47 -3.82
CA VAL A 127 3.41 8.73 -4.20
C VAL A 127 4.91 8.49 -4.19
N ALA A 128 5.55 8.65 -5.32
CA ALA A 128 6.98 8.43 -5.48
C ALA A 128 7.74 9.74 -5.66
N SER A 129 8.95 9.79 -5.11
CA SER A 129 9.93 10.80 -5.53
C SER A 129 10.27 10.59 -7.00
N SER A 130 10.57 11.68 -7.73
CA SER A 130 11.09 11.60 -9.09
C SER A 130 12.44 10.85 -9.19
N GLU A 131 13.13 10.65 -8.06
CA GLU A 131 14.37 9.87 -7.95
C GLU A 131 14.11 8.39 -7.57
N ALA A 132 12.84 8.00 -7.37
CA ALA A 132 12.52 6.63 -7.00
C ALA A 132 12.70 5.64 -8.15
N THR A 133 13.13 4.44 -7.79
CA THR A 133 13.30 3.32 -8.73
C THR A 133 12.61 2.06 -8.20
N PHE A 134 12.07 1.27 -9.11
CA PHE A 134 11.29 0.07 -8.81
C PHE A 134 11.82 -1.13 -9.60
N ALA A 135 11.96 -2.28 -8.94
CA ALA A 135 12.41 -3.50 -9.59
C ALA A 135 11.81 -4.75 -8.96
N THR A 136 11.80 -5.84 -9.71
CA THR A 136 11.59 -7.19 -9.19
C THR A 136 12.88 -8.00 -9.35
N SER A 137 13.91 -7.59 -8.58
CA SER A 137 15.31 -7.95 -8.79
C SER A 137 15.71 -9.36 -8.31
N GLY A 138 14.79 -10.18 -7.82
CA GLY A 138 15.10 -11.53 -7.31
C GLY A 138 15.84 -12.41 -8.30
N ILE A 139 15.56 -12.27 -9.60
CA ILE A 139 16.21 -13.04 -10.67
C ILE A 139 17.74 -12.86 -10.68
N ASN A 140 18.24 -11.69 -10.30
CA ASN A 140 19.66 -11.40 -10.20
C ASN A 140 20.37 -12.23 -9.12
N ASN A 141 19.59 -12.81 -8.19
CA ASN A 141 20.05 -13.71 -7.12
C ASN A 141 19.58 -15.16 -7.35
N GLY A 142 19.16 -15.52 -8.56
CA GLY A 142 18.68 -16.85 -8.91
C GLY A 142 17.27 -17.17 -8.40
N LEU A 143 16.48 -16.14 -7.98
CA LEU A 143 15.13 -16.31 -7.45
C LEU A 143 14.12 -15.54 -8.33
N PHE A 144 13.11 -16.22 -8.82
CA PHE A 144 12.00 -15.54 -9.45
C PHE A 144 11.14 -14.84 -8.38
N CYS A 145 10.81 -13.56 -8.60
CA CYS A 145 9.98 -12.78 -7.68
C CYS A 145 8.51 -13.23 -7.74
N GLY A 146 8.20 -14.45 -7.27
CA GLY A 146 6.89 -15.09 -7.38
C GLY A 146 5.81 -14.32 -6.62
N THR A 147 5.97 -14.06 -5.32
CA THR A 147 5.00 -13.29 -4.54
C THR A 147 4.91 -11.82 -4.98
N PRO A 148 6.01 -11.11 -5.32
CA PRO A 148 5.94 -9.77 -5.89
C PRO A 148 5.19 -9.71 -7.23
N SER A 149 5.27 -10.75 -8.06
CA SER A 149 4.58 -10.78 -9.36
C SER A 149 3.06 -10.63 -9.23
N VAL A 150 2.49 -11.05 -8.08
CA VAL A 150 1.04 -11.04 -7.85
C VAL A 150 0.46 -9.61 -7.86
N PRO A 151 0.87 -8.68 -6.99
CA PRO A 151 0.35 -7.31 -7.03
C PRO A 151 0.95 -6.49 -8.18
N VAL A 152 2.22 -6.69 -8.55
CA VAL A 152 2.83 -5.94 -9.66
C VAL A 152 2.09 -6.25 -10.97
N GLY A 153 1.84 -7.52 -11.29
CA GLY A 153 1.13 -7.89 -12.51
C GLY A 153 -0.35 -7.48 -12.55
N ARG A 154 -0.93 -7.11 -11.39
CA ARG A 154 -2.28 -6.55 -11.31
C ARG A 154 -2.34 -5.03 -11.49
N ASN A 155 -1.23 -4.34 -11.28
CA ASN A 155 -1.13 -2.88 -11.42
C ASN A 155 -0.60 -2.47 -12.79
N VAL A 156 0.45 -3.15 -13.28
CA VAL A 156 1.05 -2.85 -14.58
C VAL A 156 0.61 -3.89 -15.63
N GLY A 157 0.66 -3.54 -16.90
CA GLY A 157 0.37 -4.49 -17.98
C GLY A 157 1.33 -5.69 -17.98
N SER A 158 0.85 -6.87 -18.41
CA SER A 158 1.60 -8.14 -18.30
C SER A 158 2.99 -8.12 -18.95
N LYS A 159 3.17 -7.43 -20.09
CA LYS A 159 4.49 -7.31 -20.73
C LYS A 159 5.47 -6.53 -19.87
N ARG A 160 5.05 -5.44 -19.23
CA ARG A 160 5.91 -4.68 -18.30
C ARG A 160 6.24 -5.51 -17.07
N ALA A 161 5.25 -6.20 -16.49
CA ALA A 161 5.49 -7.07 -15.34
C ALA A 161 6.52 -8.17 -15.66
N LEU A 162 6.38 -8.85 -16.81
CA LEU A 162 7.31 -9.89 -17.22
C LEU A 162 8.70 -9.35 -17.56
N ASP A 163 8.80 -8.15 -18.17
CA ASP A 163 10.07 -7.49 -18.41
C ASP A 163 10.81 -7.25 -17.07
N MET A 164 10.15 -6.66 -16.07
CA MET A 164 10.74 -6.47 -14.76
C MET A 164 11.14 -7.79 -14.08
N LEU A 165 10.28 -8.82 -14.18
CA LEU A 165 10.47 -10.12 -13.53
C LEU A 165 11.59 -10.95 -14.16
N PHE A 166 11.75 -10.89 -15.48
CA PHE A 166 12.75 -11.69 -16.20
C PHE A 166 14.12 -11.01 -16.24
N THR A 167 14.15 -9.68 -16.30
CA THR A 167 15.40 -8.93 -16.40
C THR A 167 15.94 -8.47 -15.05
N GLY A 168 15.07 -8.31 -14.04
CA GLY A 168 15.42 -7.72 -12.76
C GLY A 168 15.86 -6.25 -12.86
N GLN A 169 15.68 -5.62 -14.04
CA GLN A 169 16.04 -4.23 -14.26
C GLN A 169 15.08 -3.28 -13.53
N SER A 170 15.64 -2.13 -13.12
CA SER A 170 14.86 -1.08 -12.49
C SER A 170 14.16 -0.22 -13.52
N ILE A 171 12.93 0.20 -13.20
CA ILE A 171 12.23 1.28 -13.88
C ILE A 171 12.28 2.54 -13.01
N ASP A 172 12.30 3.72 -13.63
CA ASP A 172 12.23 5.00 -12.96
C ASP A 172 10.80 5.39 -12.55
N ALA A 173 10.68 6.45 -11.78
CA ALA A 173 9.39 6.94 -11.28
C ALA A 173 8.43 7.36 -12.41
N ALA A 174 8.95 7.94 -13.50
CA ALA A 174 8.13 8.36 -14.64
C ALA A 174 7.53 7.15 -15.37
N THR A 175 8.32 6.11 -15.56
CA THR A 175 7.86 4.83 -16.12
C THR A 175 6.86 4.14 -15.19
N ALA A 176 7.13 4.13 -13.88
CA ALA A 176 6.23 3.57 -12.87
C ALA A 176 4.87 4.28 -12.85
N LEU A 177 4.85 5.61 -13.03
CA LEU A 177 3.61 6.39 -13.15
C LEU A 177 2.87 6.06 -14.46
N ARG A 178 3.58 6.08 -15.59
CA ARG A 178 2.99 5.78 -16.89
C ARG A 178 2.35 4.39 -16.94
N ASP A 179 3.01 3.40 -16.32
CA ASP A 179 2.59 2.01 -16.38
C ASP A 179 1.63 1.62 -15.24
N GLY A 180 1.31 2.54 -14.32
CA GLY A 180 0.30 2.36 -13.28
C GLY A 180 0.79 1.73 -11.97
N LEU A 181 2.12 1.60 -11.78
CA LEU A 181 2.67 1.09 -10.52
C LEU A 181 2.57 2.11 -9.38
N VAL A 182 2.67 3.41 -9.71
CA VAL A 182 2.48 4.51 -8.76
C VAL A 182 1.42 5.47 -9.25
N SER A 183 0.77 6.17 -8.31
CA SER A 183 -0.35 7.06 -8.60
C SER A 183 0.09 8.50 -8.88
N ARG A 184 1.23 8.90 -8.29
CA ARG A 184 1.78 10.26 -8.40
C ARG A 184 3.30 10.24 -8.32
N VAL A 185 3.92 11.25 -8.95
CA VAL A 185 5.34 11.53 -8.81
C VAL A 185 5.51 12.98 -8.37
N ALA A 186 6.40 13.21 -7.40
CA ALA A 186 6.71 14.53 -6.88
C ALA A 186 8.24 14.75 -6.86
N PRO A 187 8.73 15.99 -6.94
CA PRO A 187 10.11 16.30 -6.63
C PRO A 187 10.48 15.84 -5.21
N PRO A 188 11.75 15.47 -4.93
CA PRO A 188 12.16 14.94 -3.63
C PRO A 188 11.80 15.86 -2.45
N ASP A 189 11.96 17.16 -2.62
CA ASP A 189 11.67 18.19 -1.63
C ASP A 189 10.16 18.42 -1.39
N ARG A 190 9.29 17.94 -2.29
CA ARG A 190 7.84 18.05 -2.19
C ARG A 190 7.14 16.72 -1.88
N LEU A 191 7.87 15.61 -1.83
CA LEU A 191 7.30 14.29 -1.63
C LEU A 191 6.45 14.21 -0.36
N ASP A 192 6.94 14.73 0.77
CA ASP A 192 6.23 14.74 2.05
C ASP A 192 4.94 15.56 1.96
N GLN A 193 5.02 16.76 1.41
CA GLN A 193 3.88 17.66 1.26
C GLN A 193 2.80 17.05 0.37
N GLU A 194 3.16 16.51 -0.79
CA GLU A 194 2.22 15.92 -1.76
C GLU A 194 1.53 14.66 -1.20
N THR A 195 2.30 13.82 -0.48
CA THR A 195 1.74 12.61 0.15
C THR A 195 0.78 12.97 1.27
N LYS A 196 1.16 13.92 2.13
CA LYS A 196 0.34 14.39 3.23
C LYS A 196 -0.96 15.04 2.73
N ALA A 197 -0.87 15.92 1.73
CA ALA A 197 -2.04 16.57 1.14
C ALA A 197 -3.02 15.54 0.54
N LEU A 198 -2.51 14.49 -0.12
CA LEU A 198 -3.34 13.40 -0.63
C LEU A 198 -4.04 12.64 0.49
N ALA A 199 -3.31 12.26 1.55
CA ALA A 199 -3.85 11.53 2.68
C ALA A 199 -4.90 12.33 3.44
N GLU A 200 -4.65 13.62 3.69
CA GLU A 200 -5.59 14.54 4.34
C GLU A 200 -6.85 14.73 3.49
N HIS A 201 -6.70 14.88 2.16
CA HIS A 201 -7.84 14.98 1.25
C HIS A 201 -8.72 13.73 1.30
N ILE A 202 -8.13 12.54 1.31
CA ILE A 202 -8.86 11.27 1.44
C ILE A 202 -9.52 11.18 2.82
N ALA A 203 -8.82 11.54 3.89
CA ALA A 203 -9.33 11.49 5.26
C ALA A 203 -10.52 12.44 5.52
N GLN A 204 -10.73 13.43 4.65
CA GLN A 204 -11.89 14.32 4.69
C GLN A 204 -13.12 13.73 3.97
N GLN A 205 -13.02 12.62 3.25
CA GLN A 205 -14.15 11.99 2.56
C GLN A 205 -15.00 11.13 3.53
N PRO A 206 -16.24 10.75 3.14
CA PRO A 206 -17.08 9.91 3.99
C PRO A 206 -16.42 8.55 4.26
N PRO A 207 -16.02 8.23 5.50
CA PRO A 207 -15.16 7.08 5.77
C PRO A 207 -15.82 5.75 5.46
N GLN A 208 -17.13 5.63 5.66
CA GLN A 208 -17.86 4.40 5.33
C GLN A 208 -17.95 4.17 3.82
N GLN A 209 -18.11 5.24 3.03
CA GLN A 209 -18.15 5.12 1.58
C GLN A 209 -16.78 4.73 1.02
N ILE A 210 -15.70 5.30 1.57
CA ILE A 210 -14.33 4.92 1.21
C ILE A 210 -14.08 3.45 1.53
N ALA A 211 -14.36 3.02 2.78
CA ALA A 211 -14.11 1.66 3.23
C ALA A 211 -14.88 0.61 2.40
N SER A 212 -16.19 0.81 2.27
CA SER A 212 -17.02 -0.12 1.50
C SER A 212 -16.77 -0.06 0.00
N GLY A 213 -16.41 1.13 -0.53
CA GLY A 213 -16.01 1.30 -1.93
C GLY A 213 -14.71 0.57 -2.25
N LYS A 214 -13.70 0.65 -1.37
CA LYS A 214 -12.46 -0.11 -1.50
C LYS A 214 -12.72 -1.63 -1.50
N GLU A 215 -13.53 -2.12 -0.57
CA GLU A 215 -13.91 -3.52 -0.52
C GLU A 215 -14.64 -3.96 -1.81
N MET A 216 -15.62 -3.16 -2.24
CA MET A 216 -16.37 -3.41 -3.48
C MET A 216 -15.46 -3.46 -4.70
N PHE A 217 -14.56 -2.48 -4.83
CA PHE A 217 -13.61 -2.41 -5.95
C PHE A 217 -12.76 -3.68 -6.04
N HIS A 218 -12.15 -4.11 -4.93
CA HIS A 218 -11.33 -5.31 -4.94
C HIS A 218 -12.12 -6.60 -5.22
N LYS A 219 -13.38 -6.68 -4.76
CA LYS A 219 -14.23 -7.85 -5.02
C LYS A 219 -14.64 -7.94 -6.49
N HIS A 220 -15.10 -6.85 -7.09
CA HIS A 220 -15.59 -6.91 -8.46
C HIS A 220 -14.47 -7.16 -9.49
N MET A 221 -13.23 -6.76 -9.18
CA MET A 221 -12.06 -7.03 -10.05
C MET A 221 -11.76 -8.52 -10.24
N GLU A 222 -12.35 -9.40 -9.42
CA GLU A 222 -12.18 -10.85 -9.50
C GLU A 222 -13.43 -11.54 -10.10
N MET A 223 -14.42 -10.75 -10.58
CA MET A 223 -15.68 -11.23 -11.14
C MET A 223 -15.71 -11.15 -12.68
N SER A 224 -16.59 -11.92 -13.30
CA SER A 224 -16.95 -11.66 -14.71
C SER A 224 -17.65 -10.30 -14.83
N LEU A 225 -17.61 -9.68 -16.03
CA LEU A 225 -18.18 -8.34 -16.23
C LEU A 225 -19.66 -8.26 -15.81
N ALA A 226 -20.47 -9.26 -16.15
CA ALA A 226 -21.89 -9.29 -15.78
C ALA A 226 -22.09 -9.41 -14.27
N GLN A 227 -21.31 -10.26 -13.59
CA GLN A 227 -21.34 -10.38 -12.13
C GLN A 227 -20.87 -9.10 -11.44
N ALA A 228 -19.82 -8.46 -11.98
CA ALA A 228 -19.29 -7.20 -11.45
C ALA A 228 -20.36 -6.08 -11.49
N TYR A 229 -21.10 -5.94 -12.62
CA TYR A 229 -22.17 -4.96 -12.71
C TYR A 229 -23.36 -5.29 -11.80
N ALA A 230 -23.76 -6.55 -11.70
CA ALA A 230 -24.82 -6.95 -10.77
C ALA A 230 -24.45 -6.60 -9.31
N TYR A 231 -23.23 -6.97 -8.91
CA TYR A 231 -22.71 -6.65 -7.57
C TYR A 231 -22.60 -5.14 -7.32
N ALA A 232 -22.07 -4.38 -8.30
CA ALA A 232 -21.95 -2.93 -8.18
C ALA A 232 -23.31 -2.22 -8.11
N THR A 233 -24.34 -2.73 -8.81
CA THR A 233 -25.71 -2.20 -8.75
C THR A 233 -26.29 -2.34 -7.35
N GLU A 234 -26.21 -3.52 -6.75
CA GLU A 234 -26.67 -3.76 -5.37
C GLU A 234 -25.91 -2.90 -4.37
N PHE A 235 -24.57 -2.83 -4.54
CA PHE A 235 -23.74 -1.96 -3.70
C PHE A 235 -24.19 -0.51 -3.79
N MET A 236 -24.37 0.04 -4.99
CA MET A 236 -24.74 1.45 -5.20
C MET A 236 -26.14 1.75 -4.68
N ALA A 237 -27.12 0.87 -4.91
CA ALA A 237 -28.46 1.03 -4.38
C ALA A 237 -28.46 1.13 -2.85
N GLY A 238 -27.69 0.27 -2.18
CA GLY A 238 -27.52 0.33 -0.73
C GLY A 238 -26.73 1.56 -0.26
N ALA A 239 -25.66 1.94 -1.00
CA ALA A 239 -24.82 3.08 -0.66
C ALA A 239 -25.57 4.42 -0.68
N VAL A 240 -26.49 4.60 -1.64
CA VAL A 240 -27.34 5.80 -1.73
C VAL A 240 -28.26 5.96 -0.50
N GLN A 241 -28.67 4.87 0.15
CA GLN A 241 -29.54 4.92 1.34
C GLN A 241 -28.83 5.36 2.62
N ARG A 242 -27.49 5.41 2.62
CA ARG A 242 -26.73 5.78 3.82
C ARG A 242 -26.89 7.25 4.18
N GLU A 243 -26.85 7.58 5.47
CA GLU A 243 -27.06 8.94 6.00
C GLU A 243 -26.08 9.96 5.36
N ASP A 244 -24.78 9.63 5.28
CA ASP A 244 -23.78 10.51 4.67
C ASP A 244 -24.05 10.75 3.17
N ALA A 245 -24.51 9.72 2.44
CA ALA A 245 -24.85 9.86 1.02
C ALA A 245 -26.06 10.77 0.83
N GLN A 246 -27.12 10.56 1.59
CA GLN A 246 -28.34 11.39 1.55
C GLN A 246 -28.03 12.85 1.91
N ALA A 247 -27.22 13.08 2.96
CA ALA A 247 -26.81 14.42 3.37
C ALA A 247 -25.96 15.12 2.27
N GLY A 248 -25.05 14.37 1.63
CA GLY A 248 -24.23 14.90 0.54
C GLY A 248 -25.04 15.24 -0.71
N ILE A 249 -25.99 14.37 -1.09
CA ILE A 249 -26.91 14.59 -2.22
C ILE A 249 -27.80 15.81 -1.95
N ASP A 250 -28.38 15.90 -0.75
CA ASP A 250 -29.22 17.06 -0.36
C ASP A 250 -28.40 18.38 -0.41
N ALA A 251 -27.18 18.35 0.14
CA ALA A 251 -26.32 19.53 0.10
C ALA A 251 -25.99 19.97 -1.34
N PHE A 252 -25.71 19.03 -2.23
CA PHE A 252 -25.40 19.31 -3.63
C PHE A 252 -26.62 19.89 -4.38
N VAL A 253 -27.77 19.20 -4.29
CA VAL A 253 -29.01 19.59 -4.98
C VAL A 253 -29.51 20.98 -4.51
N ASN A 254 -29.43 21.23 -3.21
CA ASN A 254 -29.93 22.47 -2.61
C ASN A 254 -28.83 23.54 -2.42
N LYS A 255 -27.65 23.35 -3.02
CA LYS A 255 -26.50 24.29 -2.97
C LYS A 255 -26.11 24.69 -1.53
N LYS A 256 -26.21 23.75 -0.60
CA LYS A 256 -25.79 23.91 0.79
C LYS A 256 -24.30 23.64 0.96
N PRO A 257 -23.65 24.09 2.04
CA PRO A 257 -22.31 23.68 2.39
C PRO A 257 -22.17 22.15 2.50
N LYS A 258 -20.96 21.64 2.20
CA LYS A 258 -20.63 20.21 2.35
C LYS A 258 -20.86 19.79 3.81
N PRO A 259 -21.60 18.70 4.08
CA PRO A 259 -21.86 18.27 5.44
C PRO A 259 -20.62 17.66 6.10
N ASP A 260 -20.62 17.65 7.43
CA ASP A 260 -19.70 16.82 8.20
C ASP A 260 -20.11 15.34 8.10
N TRP A 261 -19.13 14.48 7.71
CA TRP A 261 -19.39 13.08 7.50
C TRP A 261 -19.42 12.31 8.83
N LYS A 262 -20.52 11.64 9.09
CA LYS A 262 -20.76 10.88 10.34
C LYS A 262 -20.23 9.44 10.27
N GLY A 263 -19.95 8.93 9.07
CA GLY A 263 -19.47 7.56 8.85
C GLY A 263 -20.59 6.49 8.98
N ARG A 264 -21.79 6.82 8.56
CA ARG A 264 -22.98 5.95 8.64
C ARG A 264 -24.04 6.27 7.56
#